data_0a7dcccdac1ea5d4b985ddc9a9f37723
#
_entry.id   0a7dcccdac1ea5d4b985ddc9a9f37723
#
_cell.length_a   1.000
_cell.length_b   1.000
_cell.length_c   1.000
_cell.angle_alpha   90.00
_cell.angle_beta   90.00
_cell.angle_gamma   90.00
#
_symmetry.space_group_name_H-M   'P 1'
#
loop_
_entity.id
_entity.type
_entity.pdbx_description
1 polymer ?
#
loop_
_entity_poly.entity_id
_entity_poly.type
_entity_poly.pdbx_seq_one_letter_code
_entity_poly.pdbx_strand_id
1 'polypeptide(L)'
;MQKALILSLAIFLVGIQPYAYGQSSSLNDSPVPALTVRGSSEVAASPDQALVQLGAAARTERATDAQQQVNRIVAAILKAVKAGGIPAENISTAELSLVPVYEQTSRKPVEPGGLPRIVGYSATNVVRVEINEINKVGDVIDAGINAGANRLEGLSFALREDTLLRQKALQQAALNARQKAEAIASALNLRLVRILEITEEGVRTLQPQFRMQRMLSTAAETTPVEPGQIQVSASVTIGYQIESSAKP
;
A
#
# COMPACT_ATOMS: atom_id res chain seq x y z
N MET A 1 -95.70 -10.61 38.93
CA MET A 1 -95.26 -11.12 37.62
C MET A 1 -93.85 -10.71 37.37
N GLN A 2 -92.86 -11.47 37.71
CA GLN A 2 -91.46 -11.17 37.49
C GLN A 2 -90.73 -12.48 37.11
N LYS A 3 -90.30 -12.59 35.86
CA LYS A 3 -89.59 -13.74 35.38
C LYS A 3 -88.09 -13.51 35.63
N ALA A 4 -87.49 -14.37 36.41
CA ALA A 4 -86.08 -14.44 36.66
C ALA A 4 -85.34 -15.11 35.45
N LEU A 5 -84.33 -14.45 34.90
CA LEU A 5 -83.50 -14.98 33.86
C LEU A 5 -82.19 -15.49 34.54
N ILE A 6 -81.96 -16.77 34.50
CA ILE A 6 -80.75 -17.41 35.02
C ILE A 6 -79.70 -17.40 33.88
N LEU A 7 -78.61 -16.65 34.05
CA LEU A 7 -77.49 -16.62 33.16
C LEU A 7 -76.45 -17.64 33.65
N SER A 8 -76.28 -18.70 32.82
CA SER A 8 -75.28 -19.75 33.07
C SER A 8 -73.88 -19.29 32.59
N LEU A 9 -72.96 -19.18 33.56
CA LEU A 9 -71.56 -18.82 33.26
C LEU A 9 -70.75 -20.11 33.05
N ALA A 10 -70.46 -20.39 31.77
CA ALA A 10 -69.54 -21.48 31.40
C ALA A 10 -68.06 -21.04 31.59
N ILE A 11 -67.37 -21.58 32.57
CA ILE A 11 -65.96 -21.39 32.80
C ILE A 11 -65.18 -22.29 31.84
N PHE A 12 -64.52 -21.67 30.80
CA PHE A 12 -63.61 -22.36 29.89
C PHE A 12 -62.24 -22.46 30.53
N LEU A 13 -61.88 -23.66 31.01
CA LEU A 13 -60.55 -23.96 31.57
C LEU A 13 -59.58 -24.14 30.41
N VAL A 14 -58.86 -23.08 30.06
CA VAL A 14 -57.76 -23.16 29.09
C VAL A 14 -56.57 -23.82 29.79
N GLY A 15 -56.30 -25.07 29.42
CA GLY A 15 -55.10 -25.80 29.86
C GLY A 15 -53.83 -25.17 29.34
N ILE A 16 -53.05 -24.59 30.23
CA ILE A 16 -51.69 -24.11 29.95
C ILE A 16 -50.79 -25.35 29.88
N GLN A 17 -50.44 -25.74 28.65
CA GLN A 17 -49.41 -26.76 28.42
C GLN A 17 -48.03 -26.14 28.70
N PRO A 18 -47.19 -26.73 29.57
CA PRO A 18 -45.82 -26.27 29.73
C PRO A 18 -45.05 -26.65 28.49
N TYR A 19 -44.63 -25.62 27.71
CA TYR A 19 -43.61 -25.81 26.68
C TYR A 19 -42.31 -26.23 27.36
N ALA A 20 -41.96 -27.51 27.24
CA ALA A 20 -40.65 -28.00 27.58
C ALA A 20 -39.63 -27.33 26.63
N TYR A 21 -38.95 -26.31 27.15
CA TYR A 21 -37.74 -25.81 26.50
C TYR A 21 -36.74 -26.97 26.52
N GLY A 22 -36.57 -27.59 25.35
CA GLY A 22 -35.47 -28.53 25.14
C GLY A 22 -34.16 -27.76 25.36
N GLN A 23 -33.52 -28.02 26.49
CA GLN A 23 -32.13 -27.66 26.68
C GLN A 23 -31.36 -28.43 25.62
N SER A 24 -31.01 -27.74 24.53
CA SER A 24 -29.95 -28.19 23.62
C SER A 24 -28.70 -28.34 24.49
N SER A 25 -28.38 -29.57 24.82
CA SER A 25 -27.08 -29.93 25.37
C SER A 25 -26.04 -29.42 24.38
N SER A 26 -25.50 -28.24 24.63
CA SER A 26 -24.24 -27.86 24.02
C SER A 26 -23.27 -28.96 24.46
N LEU A 27 -22.91 -29.82 23.50
CA LEU A 27 -21.81 -30.75 23.66
C LEU A 27 -20.68 -29.93 24.27
N ASN A 28 -20.15 -30.38 25.41
CA ASN A 28 -18.98 -29.81 26.06
C ASN A 28 -17.81 -29.87 25.10
N ASP A 29 -17.74 -28.88 24.19
CA ASP A 29 -16.55 -28.60 23.43
C ASP A 29 -15.61 -27.85 24.38
N SER A 30 -14.97 -28.61 25.27
CA SER A 30 -13.92 -28.06 26.13
C SER A 30 -12.86 -27.50 25.18
N PRO A 31 -12.55 -26.21 25.29
CA PRO A 31 -11.61 -25.60 24.36
C PRO A 31 -10.29 -26.37 24.40
N VAL A 32 -9.87 -26.87 23.24
CA VAL A 32 -8.61 -27.60 23.11
C VAL A 32 -7.48 -26.67 23.57
N PRO A 33 -6.65 -27.09 24.56
CA PRO A 33 -5.53 -26.25 24.99
C PRO A 33 -4.65 -25.88 23.80
N ALA A 34 -4.46 -24.58 23.59
CA ALA A 34 -3.77 -24.07 22.43
C ALA A 34 -2.69 -23.03 22.78
N LEU A 35 -1.60 -23.07 22.04
CA LEU A 35 -0.56 -22.04 22.05
C LEU A 35 -0.58 -21.32 20.70
N THR A 36 -0.87 -20.04 20.70
CA THR A 36 -0.80 -19.21 19.50
C THR A 36 0.46 -18.35 19.53
N VAL A 37 1.24 -18.40 18.47
CA VAL A 37 2.48 -17.64 18.32
C VAL A 37 2.51 -16.90 17.00
N ARG A 38 3.13 -15.74 17.00
CA ARG A 38 3.39 -14.95 15.80
C ARG A 38 4.87 -14.98 15.47
N GLY A 39 5.19 -15.36 14.24
CA GLY A 39 6.49 -15.22 13.64
C GLY A 39 6.52 -14.07 12.65
N SER A 40 7.63 -13.35 12.61
CA SER A 40 7.88 -12.29 11.65
C SER A 40 9.29 -12.42 11.08
N SER A 41 9.49 -11.91 9.90
CA SER A 41 10.80 -11.84 9.25
C SER A 41 10.94 -10.57 8.45
N GLU A 42 12.19 -10.19 8.21
CA GLU A 42 12.59 -9.14 7.29
C GLU A 42 13.73 -9.65 6.43
N VAL A 43 13.59 -9.50 5.12
CA VAL A 43 14.61 -9.84 4.12
C VAL A 43 14.94 -8.59 3.34
N ALA A 44 16.22 -8.19 3.35
CA ALA A 44 16.70 -7.04 2.60
C ALA A 44 17.29 -7.48 1.26
N ALA A 45 17.11 -6.64 0.24
CA ALA A 45 17.72 -6.79 -1.07
C ALA A 45 18.08 -5.43 -1.67
N SER A 46 19.13 -5.40 -2.49
CA SER A 46 19.42 -4.22 -3.31
C SER A 46 18.39 -4.11 -4.43
N PRO A 47 17.88 -2.90 -4.71
CA PRO A 47 16.98 -2.70 -5.84
C PRO A 47 17.69 -3.00 -7.17
N ASP A 48 16.94 -3.45 -8.16
CA ASP A 48 17.42 -3.71 -9.53
C ASP A 48 16.67 -2.89 -10.58
N GLN A 49 15.78 -1.98 -10.14
CA GLN A 49 15.04 -1.07 -10.99
C GLN A 49 14.86 0.28 -10.28
N ALA A 50 14.93 1.37 -11.06
CA ALA A 50 14.52 2.70 -10.62
C ALA A 50 13.34 3.19 -11.46
N LEU A 51 12.46 3.97 -10.83
CA LEU A 51 11.32 4.64 -11.43
C LEU A 51 11.53 6.13 -11.27
N VAL A 52 11.78 6.84 -12.37
CA VAL A 52 11.95 8.30 -12.42
C VAL A 52 10.72 8.93 -13.05
N GLN A 53 10.19 9.98 -12.44
CA GLN A 53 9.12 10.78 -13.00
C GLN A 53 9.65 12.18 -13.31
N LEU A 54 9.75 12.50 -14.61
CA LEU A 54 10.25 13.78 -15.09
C LEU A 54 9.39 14.29 -16.24
N GLY A 55 9.34 15.61 -16.39
CA GLY A 55 8.47 16.18 -17.39
C GLY A 55 8.58 17.69 -17.48
N ALA A 56 7.53 18.31 -17.98
CA ALA A 56 7.46 19.75 -18.13
C ALA A 56 6.12 20.31 -17.69
N ALA A 57 6.18 21.55 -17.19
CA ALA A 57 5.01 22.40 -17.02
C ALA A 57 5.27 23.77 -17.69
N ALA A 58 4.23 24.35 -18.27
CA ALA A 58 4.26 25.67 -18.85
C ALA A 58 2.96 26.41 -18.52
N ARG A 59 3.06 27.74 -18.39
CA ARG A 59 1.91 28.62 -18.18
C ARG A 59 1.93 29.73 -19.21
N THR A 60 0.81 29.90 -19.92
CA THR A 60 0.64 30.93 -20.94
C THR A 60 -0.79 31.49 -20.88
N GLU A 61 -1.08 32.57 -21.59
CA GLU A 61 -2.41 33.15 -21.65
C GLU A 61 -3.40 32.23 -22.41
N ARG A 62 -2.91 31.44 -23.37
CA ARG A 62 -3.73 30.56 -24.20
C ARG A 62 -3.44 29.10 -23.89
N ALA A 63 -4.49 28.31 -23.77
CA ALA A 63 -4.40 26.88 -23.50
C ALA A 63 -3.56 26.13 -24.56
N THR A 64 -3.74 26.50 -25.83
CA THR A 64 -3.00 25.89 -26.96
C THR A 64 -1.50 26.12 -26.88
N ASP A 65 -1.09 27.30 -26.44
CA ASP A 65 0.33 27.68 -26.38
C ASP A 65 1.03 26.95 -25.21
N ALA A 66 0.34 26.86 -24.06
CA ALA A 66 0.83 26.08 -22.91
C ALA A 66 1.03 24.62 -23.31
N GLN A 67 0.04 24.02 -23.95
CA GLN A 67 0.10 22.62 -24.37
C GLN A 67 1.20 22.37 -25.43
N GLN A 68 1.32 23.24 -26.43
CA GLN A 68 2.37 23.12 -27.45
C GLN A 68 3.77 23.25 -26.86
N GLN A 69 3.97 24.16 -25.91
CA GLN A 69 5.25 24.33 -25.23
C GLN A 69 5.66 23.06 -24.47
N VAL A 70 4.73 22.51 -23.66
CA VAL A 70 4.97 21.27 -22.92
C VAL A 70 5.21 20.10 -23.85
N ASN A 71 4.43 19.96 -24.92
CA ASN A 71 4.60 18.88 -25.89
C ASN A 71 6.00 18.91 -26.56
N ARG A 72 6.52 20.10 -26.91
CA ARG A 72 7.88 20.23 -27.49
C ARG A 72 8.95 19.78 -26.51
N ILE A 73 8.84 20.18 -25.23
CA ILE A 73 9.80 19.80 -24.19
C ILE A 73 9.74 18.28 -23.93
N VAL A 74 8.55 17.73 -23.75
CA VAL A 74 8.40 16.30 -23.49
C VAL A 74 8.87 15.46 -24.68
N ALA A 75 8.65 15.90 -25.92
CA ALA A 75 9.21 15.22 -27.09
C ALA A 75 10.75 15.21 -27.09
N ALA A 76 11.39 16.31 -26.67
CA ALA A 76 12.85 16.38 -26.52
C ALA A 76 13.34 15.45 -25.37
N ILE A 77 12.64 15.42 -24.22
CA ILE A 77 12.91 14.51 -23.11
C ILE A 77 12.85 13.05 -23.58
N LEU A 78 11.76 12.66 -24.24
CA LEU A 78 11.58 11.30 -24.75
C LEU A 78 12.70 10.90 -25.71
N LYS A 79 13.13 11.81 -26.58
CA LYS A 79 14.25 11.58 -27.48
C LYS A 79 15.57 11.40 -26.73
N ALA A 80 15.85 12.24 -25.73
CA ALA A 80 17.08 12.17 -24.94
C ALA A 80 17.15 10.88 -24.11
N VAL A 81 16.05 10.52 -23.43
CA VAL A 81 15.96 9.30 -22.62
C VAL A 81 16.14 8.04 -23.47
N LYS A 82 15.51 7.98 -24.64
CA LYS A 82 15.70 6.87 -25.60
C LYS A 82 17.13 6.80 -26.13
N ALA A 83 17.77 7.94 -26.43
CA ALA A 83 19.17 7.99 -26.82
C ALA A 83 20.11 7.50 -25.70
N GLY A 84 19.74 7.67 -24.42
CA GLY A 84 20.42 7.10 -23.26
C GLY A 84 20.23 5.58 -23.10
N GLY A 85 19.55 4.90 -24.05
CA GLY A 85 19.41 3.45 -24.08
C GLY A 85 18.18 2.92 -23.32
N ILE A 86 17.22 3.78 -22.97
CA ILE A 86 15.97 3.33 -22.35
C ILE A 86 14.98 2.88 -23.43
N PRO A 87 14.51 1.61 -23.38
CA PRO A 87 13.53 1.09 -24.33
C PRO A 87 12.20 1.85 -24.26
N ALA A 88 11.48 1.91 -25.39
CA ALA A 88 10.21 2.64 -25.45
C ALA A 88 9.13 2.07 -24.53
N GLU A 89 9.12 0.76 -24.35
CA GLU A 89 8.22 0.04 -23.45
C GLU A 89 8.42 0.40 -21.97
N ASN A 90 9.60 0.90 -21.60
CA ASN A 90 9.91 1.35 -20.24
C ASN A 90 9.55 2.83 -19.99
N ILE A 91 8.86 3.46 -20.94
CA ILE A 91 8.45 4.85 -20.83
C ILE A 91 6.93 4.94 -20.97
N SER A 92 6.30 5.54 -19.98
CA SER A 92 4.84 5.75 -19.97
C SER A 92 4.50 7.18 -19.50
N THR A 93 3.32 7.67 -19.86
CA THR A 93 2.82 8.94 -19.34
C THR A 93 2.27 8.75 -17.94
N ALA A 94 2.79 9.51 -16.97
CA ALA A 94 2.35 9.50 -15.59
C ALA A 94 1.28 10.56 -15.30
N GLU A 95 1.45 11.75 -15.89
CA GLU A 95 0.51 12.86 -15.74
C GLU A 95 0.36 13.63 -17.06
N LEU A 96 -0.87 13.99 -17.38
CA LEU A 96 -1.18 14.95 -18.44
C LEU A 96 -2.33 15.82 -17.95
N SER A 97 -2.07 17.12 -17.76
CA SER A 97 -3.08 18.05 -17.30
C SER A 97 -3.02 19.39 -18.03
N LEU A 98 -4.19 20.00 -18.19
CA LEU A 98 -4.35 21.37 -18.71
C LEU A 98 -5.48 22.02 -17.90
N VAL A 99 -5.12 23.02 -17.11
CA VAL A 99 -6.04 23.68 -16.18
C VAL A 99 -6.03 25.21 -16.35
N PRO A 100 -7.16 25.89 -16.19
CA PRO A 100 -7.20 27.34 -16.15
C PRO A 100 -6.54 27.85 -14.86
N VAL A 101 -5.89 28.99 -14.97
CA VAL A 101 -5.31 29.72 -13.85
C VAL A 101 -6.14 30.96 -13.62
N TYR A 102 -6.66 31.09 -12.40
CA TYR A 102 -7.50 32.21 -12.02
C TYR A 102 -6.69 33.32 -11.33
N GLU A 103 -7.19 34.53 -11.46
CA GLU A 103 -6.64 35.70 -10.75
C GLU A 103 -6.73 35.50 -9.24
N GLN A 104 -5.61 35.64 -8.53
CA GLN A 104 -5.60 35.59 -7.07
C GLN A 104 -6.03 36.95 -6.52
N THR A 105 -7.28 37.07 -6.11
CA THR A 105 -7.83 38.26 -5.48
C THR A 105 -7.44 38.31 -3.99
N SER A 106 -6.17 38.60 -3.70
CA SER A 106 -5.67 38.70 -2.32
C SER A 106 -6.01 40.02 -1.62
N ARG A 107 -6.61 41.03 -2.29
CA ARG A 107 -6.78 42.36 -1.75
C ARG A 107 -8.09 43.10 -2.05
N LYS A 108 -9.00 42.52 -2.82
CA LYS A 108 -10.35 43.11 -2.99
C LYS A 108 -11.40 42.06 -2.64
N PRO A 109 -12.42 42.40 -1.83
CA PRO A 109 -13.57 41.52 -1.66
C PRO A 109 -14.15 41.21 -3.05
N VAL A 110 -14.31 39.95 -3.38
CA VAL A 110 -15.04 39.55 -4.58
C VAL A 110 -16.47 40.02 -4.37
N GLU A 111 -16.99 40.80 -5.32
CA GLU A 111 -18.40 41.20 -5.30
C GLU A 111 -19.27 39.92 -5.18
N PRO A 112 -20.34 39.95 -4.37
CA PRO A 112 -21.20 38.80 -4.22
C PRO A 112 -21.74 38.33 -5.60
N GLY A 113 -21.29 37.15 -6.07
CA GLY A 113 -21.67 36.57 -7.35
C GLY A 113 -20.65 36.74 -8.49
N GLY A 114 -19.49 37.36 -8.25
CA GLY A 114 -18.41 37.46 -9.26
C GLY A 114 -17.68 36.13 -9.46
N LEU A 115 -17.63 35.65 -10.70
CA LEU A 115 -16.80 34.48 -11.06
C LEU A 115 -15.32 34.86 -11.12
N PRO A 116 -14.39 34.00 -10.64
CA PRO A 116 -12.94 34.24 -10.77
C PRO A 116 -12.55 34.40 -12.24
N ARG A 117 -11.75 35.43 -12.54
CA ARG A 117 -11.28 35.72 -13.88
C ARG A 117 -10.14 34.74 -14.24
N ILE A 118 -10.21 34.09 -15.40
CA ILE A 118 -9.10 33.31 -15.95
C ILE A 118 -8.02 34.28 -16.46
N VAL A 119 -6.78 34.09 -15.97
CA VAL A 119 -5.62 34.91 -16.34
C VAL A 119 -4.58 34.11 -17.16
N GLY A 120 -4.85 32.85 -17.40
CA GLY A 120 -4.01 31.97 -18.22
C GLY A 120 -4.36 30.50 -18.05
N TYR A 121 -3.51 29.65 -18.60
CA TYR A 121 -3.64 28.20 -18.55
C TYR A 121 -2.30 27.59 -18.16
N SER A 122 -2.33 26.55 -17.36
CA SER A 122 -1.18 25.76 -16.99
C SER A 122 -1.31 24.37 -17.61
N ALA A 123 -0.34 23.98 -18.41
CA ALA A 123 -0.20 22.61 -18.93
C ALA A 123 0.91 21.89 -18.19
N THR A 124 0.72 20.60 -17.92
CA THR A 124 1.73 19.72 -17.34
C THR A 124 1.70 18.38 -18.09
N ASN A 125 2.89 17.84 -18.36
CA ASN A 125 3.02 16.48 -18.86
C ASN A 125 4.28 15.87 -18.22
N VAL A 126 4.09 14.76 -17.52
CA VAL A 126 5.13 14.02 -16.80
C VAL A 126 5.18 12.61 -17.36
N VAL A 127 6.35 12.12 -17.65
CA VAL A 127 6.60 10.76 -18.07
C VAL A 127 7.27 9.98 -16.95
N ARG A 128 6.88 8.72 -16.79
CA ARG A 128 7.53 7.72 -15.94
C ARG A 128 8.51 6.95 -16.80
N VAL A 129 9.73 6.84 -16.32
CA VAL A 129 10.82 6.11 -16.94
C VAL A 129 11.26 5.00 -16.00
N GLU A 130 11.19 3.76 -16.47
CA GLU A 130 11.67 2.58 -15.76
C GLU A 130 13.11 2.28 -16.19
N ILE A 131 14.04 2.31 -15.24
CA ILE A 131 15.48 2.17 -15.49
C ILE A 131 15.95 0.89 -14.81
N ASN A 132 16.34 -0.11 -15.61
CA ASN A 132 16.78 -1.43 -15.13
C ASN A 132 18.27 -1.46 -14.77
N GLU A 133 19.01 -0.42 -15.08
CA GLU A 133 20.43 -0.25 -14.74
C GLU A 133 20.57 0.92 -13.77
N ILE A 134 20.66 0.61 -12.47
CA ILE A 134 20.66 1.64 -11.40
C ILE A 134 21.77 2.69 -11.60
N ASN A 135 22.91 2.30 -12.12
CA ASN A 135 24.03 3.20 -12.40
C ASN A 135 23.74 4.25 -13.50
N LYS A 136 22.70 4.04 -14.33
CA LYS A 136 22.29 5.00 -15.38
C LYS A 136 21.25 6.02 -14.88
N VAL A 137 20.79 5.92 -13.64
CA VAL A 137 19.71 6.77 -13.13
C VAL A 137 20.09 8.24 -13.17
N GLY A 138 21.31 8.58 -12.72
CA GLY A 138 21.83 9.95 -12.77
C GLY A 138 21.89 10.50 -14.20
N ASP A 139 22.45 9.72 -15.12
CA ASP A 139 22.58 10.11 -16.54
C ASP A 139 21.22 10.36 -17.19
N VAL A 140 20.21 9.54 -16.88
CA VAL A 140 18.85 9.69 -17.41
C VAL A 140 18.18 10.96 -16.86
N ILE A 141 18.36 11.26 -15.57
CA ILE A 141 17.86 12.49 -14.96
C ILE A 141 18.50 13.70 -15.63
N ASP A 142 19.84 13.70 -15.76
CA ASP A 142 20.60 14.80 -16.36
C ASP A 142 20.25 14.99 -17.84
N ALA A 143 20.10 13.90 -18.60
CA ALA A 143 19.64 13.94 -19.98
C ALA A 143 18.24 14.58 -20.11
N GLY A 144 17.32 14.25 -19.19
CA GLY A 144 15.99 14.85 -19.13
C GLY A 144 16.04 16.35 -18.81
N ILE A 145 16.82 16.76 -17.82
CA ILE A 145 16.99 18.17 -17.43
C ILE A 145 17.60 18.97 -18.59
N ASN A 146 18.65 18.45 -19.21
CA ASN A 146 19.32 19.09 -20.37
C ASN A 146 18.39 19.17 -21.60
N ALA A 147 17.43 18.28 -21.74
CA ALA A 147 16.37 18.32 -22.76
C ALA A 147 15.24 19.32 -22.43
N GLY A 148 15.30 20.00 -21.27
CA GLY A 148 14.38 21.04 -20.87
C GLY A 148 13.33 20.61 -19.83
N ALA A 149 13.47 19.44 -19.21
CA ALA A 149 12.62 19.07 -18.09
C ALA A 149 12.69 20.11 -16.97
N ASN A 150 11.54 20.58 -16.51
CA ASN A 150 11.43 21.49 -15.37
C ASN A 150 10.56 20.92 -14.24
N ARG A 151 10.18 19.64 -14.37
CA ARG A 151 9.49 18.84 -13.35
C ARG A 151 10.26 17.55 -13.12
N LEU A 152 10.68 17.33 -11.87
CA LEU A 152 11.17 16.06 -11.35
C LEU A 152 10.30 15.73 -10.14
N GLU A 153 9.34 14.81 -10.30
CA GLU A 153 8.30 14.58 -9.31
C GLU A 153 8.61 13.41 -8.38
N GLY A 154 9.50 12.54 -8.80
CA GLY A 154 9.88 11.42 -7.96
C GLY A 154 10.99 10.57 -8.54
N LEU A 155 11.73 9.98 -7.62
CA LEU A 155 12.64 8.88 -7.83
C LEU A 155 12.31 7.83 -6.79
N SER A 156 12.03 6.61 -7.23
CA SER A 156 11.85 5.47 -6.34
C SER A 156 12.60 4.27 -6.88
N PHE A 157 12.95 3.36 -5.97
CA PHE A 157 13.66 2.13 -6.32
C PHE A 157 12.76 0.94 -6.05
N ALA A 158 12.85 -0.07 -6.92
CA ALA A 158 12.02 -1.25 -6.87
C ALA A 158 12.83 -2.53 -7.16
N LEU A 159 12.21 -3.65 -6.92
CA LEU A 159 12.61 -4.94 -7.47
C LEU A 159 11.65 -5.24 -8.62
N ARG A 160 12.21 -5.61 -9.79
CA ARG A 160 11.40 -6.06 -10.94
C ARG A 160 10.65 -7.34 -10.62
N GLU A 161 11.29 -8.21 -9.84
CA GLU A 161 10.72 -9.48 -9.42
C GLU A 161 11.04 -9.73 -7.94
N ASP A 162 10.01 -9.73 -7.09
CA ASP A 162 10.16 -9.90 -5.65
C ASP A 162 9.61 -11.25 -5.13
N THR A 163 9.11 -12.12 -6.01
CA THR A 163 8.46 -13.39 -5.65
C THR A 163 9.37 -14.30 -4.80
N LEU A 164 10.62 -14.45 -5.18
CA LEU A 164 11.58 -15.26 -4.41
C LEU A 164 11.86 -14.68 -3.02
N LEU A 165 11.94 -13.35 -2.91
CA LEU A 165 12.16 -12.68 -1.64
C LEU A 165 10.93 -12.78 -0.74
N ARG A 166 9.73 -12.66 -1.30
CA ARG A 166 8.47 -12.89 -0.59
C ARG A 166 8.37 -14.31 -0.05
N GLN A 167 8.70 -15.31 -0.87
CA GLN A 167 8.75 -16.71 -0.44
C GLN A 167 9.75 -16.92 0.68
N LYS A 168 10.96 -16.36 0.57
CA LYS A 168 11.99 -16.44 1.60
C LYS A 168 11.53 -15.78 2.90
N ALA A 169 10.91 -14.61 2.83
CA ALA A 169 10.35 -13.93 4.00
C ALA A 169 9.27 -14.78 4.69
N LEU A 170 8.32 -15.36 3.92
CA LEU A 170 7.29 -16.24 4.48
C LEU A 170 7.88 -17.47 5.15
N GLN A 171 8.85 -18.13 4.52
CA GLN A 171 9.53 -19.29 5.09
C GLN A 171 10.21 -18.94 6.42
N GLN A 172 10.93 -17.81 6.47
CA GLN A 172 11.59 -17.36 7.70
C GLN A 172 10.58 -16.99 8.79
N ALA A 173 9.47 -16.33 8.45
CA ALA A 173 8.42 -15.99 9.40
C ALA A 173 7.79 -17.26 10.01
N ALA A 174 7.50 -18.28 9.20
CA ALA A 174 6.97 -19.56 9.67
C ALA A 174 7.96 -20.30 10.58
N LEU A 175 9.24 -20.33 10.21
CA LEU A 175 10.29 -20.91 11.05
C LEU A 175 10.43 -20.17 12.38
N ASN A 176 10.39 -18.84 12.39
CA ASN A 176 10.42 -18.04 13.60
C ASN A 176 9.23 -18.30 14.51
N ALA A 177 8.02 -18.44 13.94
CA ALA A 177 6.83 -18.81 14.71
C ALA A 177 7.03 -20.18 15.38
N ARG A 178 7.49 -21.16 14.62
CA ARG A 178 7.77 -22.51 15.13
C ARG A 178 8.80 -22.49 16.26
N GLN A 179 9.93 -21.83 16.07
CA GLN A 179 10.98 -21.71 17.09
C GLN A 179 10.48 -21.06 18.39
N LYS A 180 9.63 -20.03 18.28
CA LYS A 180 8.97 -19.42 19.44
C LYS A 180 8.05 -20.40 20.15
N ALA A 181 7.24 -21.17 19.40
CA ALA A 181 6.36 -22.18 19.97
C ALA A 181 7.15 -23.26 20.73
N GLU A 182 8.22 -23.79 20.11
CA GLU A 182 9.11 -24.79 20.72
C GLU A 182 9.80 -24.28 21.99
N ALA A 183 10.28 -23.01 22.00
CA ALA A 183 10.91 -22.38 23.15
C ALA A 183 9.91 -22.22 24.31
N ILE A 184 8.69 -21.75 24.03
CA ILE A 184 7.63 -21.58 25.05
C ILE A 184 7.20 -22.94 25.60
N ALA A 185 6.96 -23.91 24.73
CA ALA A 185 6.53 -25.24 25.13
C ALA A 185 7.59 -25.92 26.02
N SER A 186 8.86 -25.83 25.66
CA SER A 186 9.99 -26.35 26.45
C SER A 186 10.09 -25.69 27.82
N ALA A 187 9.98 -24.34 27.91
CA ALA A 187 10.07 -23.62 29.16
C ALA A 187 8.93 -23.94 30.15
N LEU A 188 7.75 -24.34 29.62
CA LEU A 188 6.56 -24.65 30.40
C LEU A 188 6.33 -26.17 30.60
N ASN A 189 7.27 -27.02 30.15
CA ASN A 189 7.13 -28.49 30.15
C ASN A 189 5.85 -28.92 29.39
N LEU A 190 5.59 -28.31 28.26
CA LEU A 190 4.50 -28.64 27.36
C LEU A 190 5.04 -29.36 26.10
N ARG A 191 4.16 -30.10 25.44
CA ARG A 191 4.42 -30.72 24.14
C ARG A 191 3.53 -30.10 23.08
N LEU A 192 4.11 -29.70 21.94
CA LEU A 192 3.37 -29.33 20.75
C LEU A 192 2.86 -30.59 20.05
N VAL A 193 1.56 -30.72 19.86
CA VAL A 193 0.93 -31.95 19.32
C VAL A 193 0.71 -31.83 17.82
N ARG A 194 -0.02 -30.79 17.41
CA ARG A 194 -0.33 -30.54 15.99
C ARG A 194 -0.64 -29.06 15.77
N ILE A 195 -0.57 -28.64 14.54
CA ILE A 195 -1.04 -27.32 14.12
C ILE A 195 -2.57 -27.35 14.05
N LEU A 196 -3.21 -26.36 14.68
CA LEU A 196 -4.65 -26.15 14.65
C LEU A 196 -5.04 -25.16 13.55
N GLU A 197 -4.25 -24.10 13.42
CA GLU A 197 -4.53 -23.00 12.53
C GLU A 197 -3.22 -22.36 12.05
N ILE A 198 -3.22 -21.90 10.80
CA ILE A 198 -2.17 -21.05 10.24
C ILE A 198 -2.85 -19.86 9.56
N THR A 199 -2.48 -18.66 9.97
CA THR A 199 -2.93 -17.41 9.35
C THR A 199 -1.72 -16.66 8.80
N GLU A 200 -1.69 -16.42 7.49
CA GLU A 200 -0.72 -15.55 6.85
C GLU A 200 -1.27 -14.13 6.88
N GLU A 201 -0.50 -13.19 7.46
CA GLU A 201 -0.92 -11.80 7.66
C GLU A 201 -0.47 -10.86 6.54
N GLY A 202 0.04 -11.44 5.46
CA GLY A 202 0.50 -10.71 4.29
C GLY A 202 2.00 -10.44 4.27
N VAL A 203 2.50 -10.25 3.06
CA VAL A 203 3.88 -9.86 2.79
C VAL A 203 3.89 -8.41 2.31
N ARG A 204 4.72 -7.58 2.91
CA ARG A 204 4.86 -6.16 2.58
C ARG A 204 6.26 -5.88 2.05
N THR A 205 6.32 -5.22 0.91
CA THR A 205 7.57 -4.68 0.38
C THR A 205 7.63 -3.20 0.74
N LEU A 206 8.62 -2.83 1.56
CA LEU A 206 8.88 -1.45 1.96
C LEU A 206 9.95 -0.89 1.04
N GLN A 207 9.56 0.07 0.23
CA GLN A 207 10.50 0.81 -0.61
C GLN A 207 11.20 1.88 0.23
N PRO A 208 12.52 2.07 0.07
CA PRO A 208 13.21 3.18 0.71
C PRO A 208 12.61 4.49 0.18
N GLN A 209 12.13 5.33 1.10
CA GLN A 209 11.68 6.67 0.74
C GLN A 209 12.90 7.54 0.53
N PHE A 210 13.14 7.94 -0.70
CA PHE A 210 14.16 8.93 -1.03
C PHE A 210 13.71 10.29 -0.49
N ARG A 211 14.28 10.71 0.65
CA ARG A 211 14.17 12.11 1.08
C ARG A 211 15.24 12.88 0.34
N MET A 212 14.83 13.76 -0.55
CA MET A 212 15.71 14.73 -1.20
C MET A 212 16.26 15.67 -0.12
N GLN A 213 17.31 15.23 0.56
CA GLN A 213 18.05 16.08 1.48
C GLN A 213 18.77 17.10 0.62
N ARG A 214 18.56 18.37 0.89
CA ARG A 214 19.21 19.49 0.19
C ARG A 214 20.71 19.29 0.31
N MET A 215 21.31 18.64 -0.66
CA MET A 215 22.76 18.56 -0.78
C MET A 215 23.27 19.89 -1.31
N LEU A 216 23.75 20.70 -0.39
CA LEU A 216 24.75 21.72 -0.70
C LEU A 216 26.05 20.95 -0.98
N SER A 217 26.28 20.51 -2.20
CA SER A 217 27.51 19.83 -2.56
C SER A 217 28.10 20.38 -3.84
N THR A 218 29.36 20.74 -3.70
CA THR A 218 30.45 20.72 -4.67
C THR A 218 30.16 19.91 -5.93
N ALA A 219 30.47 20.51 -7.07
CA ALA A 219 30.34 20.02 -8.44
C ALA A 219 30.64 18.52 -8.60
N ALA A 220 29.60 17.71 -8.60
CA ALA A 220 29.64 16.39 -9.22
C ALA A 220 29.17 16.54 -10.68
N GLU A 221 29.86 15.90 -11.63
CA GLU A 221 29.53 15.97 -13.05
C GLU A 221 28.17 15.30 -13.37
N THR A 222 27.65 14.46 -12.50
CA THR A 222 26.33 13.77 -12.64
C THR A 222 25.55 13.84 -11.34
N THR A 223 24.21 13.75 -11.45
CA THR A 223 23.32 13.71 -10.28
C THR A 223 23.60 12.45 -9.43
N PRO A 224 24.12 12.59 -8.19
CA PRO A 224 24.42 11.44 -7.33
C PRO A 224 23.12 10.78 -6.86
N VAL A 225 23.06 9.45 -6.95
CA VAL A 225 21.87 8.65 -6.59
C VAL A 225 22.29 7.45 -5.74
N GLU A 226 21.73 7.36 -4.52
CA GLU A 226 21.99 6.27 -3.59
C GLU A 226 20.70 5.45 -3.38
N PRO A 227 20.61 4.21 -3.89
CA PRO A 227 19.34 3.48 -3.94
C PRO A 227 18.87 2.91 -2.59
N GLY A 228 19.75 2.75 -1.59
CA GLY A 228 19.42 2.08 -0.33
C GLY A 228 19.06 0.59 -0.51
N GLN A 229 18.35 0.03 0.46
CA GLN A 229 17.89 -1.36 0.43
C GLN A 229 16.37 -1.43 0.50
N ILE A 230 15.78 -2.36 -0.24
CA ILE A 230 14.37 -2.71 -0.16
C ILE A 230 14.20 -3.78 0.90
N GLN A 231 13.23 -3.61 1.79
CA GLN A 231 12.90 -4.57 2.83
C GLN A 231 11.59 -5.27 2.49
N VAL A 232 11.62 -6.60 2.51
CA VAL A 232 10.44 -7.44 2.38
C VAL A 232 10.17 -8.06 3.75
N SER A 233 9.03 -7.71 4.35
CA SER A 233 8.60 -8.23 5.64
C SER A 233 7.43 -9.19 5.46
N ALA A 234 7.41 -10.25 6.27
CA ALA A 234 6.31 -11.21 6.34
C ALA A 234 5.93 -11.51 7.78
N SER A 235 4.68 -11.88 8.00
CA SER A 235 4.16 -12.29 9.30
C SER A 235 3.23 -13.47 9.16
N VAL A 236 3.39 -14.47 10.06
CA VAL A 236 2.57 -15.66 10.12
C VAL A 236 2.19 -15.92 11.57
N THR A 237 0.91 -16.16 11.83
CA THR A 237 0.40 -16.60 13.12
C THR A 237 0.06 -18.09 13.05
N ILE A 238 0.55 -18.89 14.02
CA ILE A 238 0.33 -20.33 14.07
C ILE A 238 -0.23 -20.71 15.44
N GLY A 239 -1.37 -21.38 15.43
CA GLY A 239 -1.98 -22.01 16.60
C GLY A 239 -1.61 -23.50 16.69
N TYR A 240 -1.04 -23.90 17.82
CA TYR A 240 -0.68 -25.29 18.13
C TYR A 240 -1.56 -25.84 19.22
N GLN A 241 -2.00 -27.08 19.09
CA GLN A 241 -2.51 -27.86 20.21
C GLN A 241 -1.34 -28.21 21.12
N ILE A 242 -1.53 -28.03 22.43
CA ILE A 242 -0.54 -28.31 23.46
C ILE A 242 -1.03 -29.35 24.46
N GLU A 243 -0.13 -30.12 25.01
CA GLU A 243 -0.37 -31.08 26.09
C GLU A 243 0.71 -30.97 27.17
N SER A 244 0.37 -31.31 28.42
CA SER A 244 1.38 -31.43 29.48
C SER A 244 2.42 -32.52 29.12
N SER A 245 3.70 -32.18 29.23
CA SER A 245 4.80 -33.17 29.03
C SER A 245 5.02 -34.04 30.27
N ALA A 246 4.42 -33.69 31.41
CA ALA A 246 4.53 -34.51 32.61
C ALA A 246 3.80 -35.85 32.41
N LYS A 247 4.53 -36.95 32.48
CA LYS A 247 3.98 -38.28 32.57
C LYS A 247 3.26 -38.41 33.94
N PRO A 248 2.07 -39.00 33.99
CA PRO A 248 1.37 -39.25 35.25
C PRO A 248 2.19 -40.10 36.21
#